data_5125dcf35bfd597fddcefaf0cfdd2c2d
#
_entry.id   5125dcf35bfd597fddcefaf0cfdd2c2d
#
_cell.length_a   1.000
_cell.length_b   1.000
_cell.length_c   1.000
_cell.angle_alpha   90.00
_cell.angle_beta   90.00
_cell.angle_gamma   90.00
#
_symmetry.space_group_name_H-M   'P 1'
#
loop_
_entity.id
_entity.type
_entity.pdbx_description
1 polymer ?
#
loop_
_entity_poly.entity_id
_entity_poly.type
_entity_poly.pdbx_seq_one_letter_code
_entity_poly.pdbx_strand_id
1 'polypeptide(L)'
;MMVTVASIPPFETFYAEHAGEVLSLLRRRLGRERADDAFQETFLRALRAYDRLRHGDHLRAWVLTIAARVAIDTHRRAGEPTDELPDLAHSDGRPAYEELAFLTDTLPPKERAAVVLRYGYDLDYEQIAAVLDSSAEAARQATSSGVRRLRRRIT
;
A
#
# COMPACT_ATOMS: atom_id res chain seq x y z
N MET A 1 9.29 3.25 29.14
CA MET A 1 8.00 3.62 28.55
C MET A 1 7.60 2.61 27.48
N MET A 2 6.50 1.93 27.68
CA MET A 2 6.06 0.94 26.70
C MET A 2 5.34 1.63 25.54
N VAL A 3 5.83 1.38 24.31
CA VAL A 3 5.11 1.81 23.12
C VAL A 3 3.94 0.86 22.95
N THR A 4 2.73 1.38 23.04
CA THR A 4 1.55 0.58 22.81
C THR A 4 1.33 0.44 21.30
N VAL A 5 1.49 -0.77 20.81
CA VAL A 5 1.20 -1.09 19.42
C VAL A 5 -0.30 -1.40 19.33
N ALA A 6 -1.00 -0.80 18.37
CA ALA A 6 -2.41 -1.06 18.20
C ALA A 6 -2.64 -2.54 17.87
N SER A 7 -3.60 -3.16 18.53
CA SER A 7 -3.96 -4.53 18.25
C SER A 7 -4.67 -4.65 16.90
N ILE A 8 -4.54 -5.80 16.28
CA ILE A 8 -5.18 -6.07 14.99
C ILE A 8 -6.60 -6.60 15.27
N PRO A 9 -7.65 -5.91 14.79
CA PRO A 9 -9.02 -6.40 14.99
C PRO A 9 -9.30 -7.64 14.15
N PRO A 10 -10.37 -8.39 14.43
CA PRO A 10 -10.82 -9.45 13.53
C PRO A 10 -11.08 -8.90 12.13
N PHE A 11 -10.88 -9.71 11.11
CA PHE A 11 -11.02 -9.27 9.73
C PHE A 11 -12.40 -8.69 9.44
N GLU A 12 -13.45 -9.26 9.98
CA GLU A 12 -14.82 -8.76 9.79
C GLU A 12 -14.99 -7.33 10.29
N THR A 13 -14.36 -7.00 11.40
CA THR A 13 -14.38 -5.64 11.96
C THR A 13 -13.62 -4.68 11.03
N PHE A 14 -12.44 -5.08 10.61
CA PHE A 14 -11.64 -4.32 9.67
C PHE A 14 -12.40 -4.07 8.36
N TYR A 15 -13.02 -5.11 7.81
CA TYR A 15 -13.81 -5.01 6.59
C TYR A 15 -14.96 -4.01 6.75
N ALA A 16 -15.76 -4.15 7.81
CA ALA A 16 -16.90 -3.27 8.05
C ALA A 16 -16.47 -1.81 8.18
N GLU A 17 -15.33 -1.58 8.81
CA GLU A 17 -14.82 -0.25 9.07
C GLU A 17 -14.33 0.47 7.80
N HIS A 18 -13.74 -0.27 6.87
CA HIS A 18 -13.06 0.33 5.71
C HIS A 18 -13.73 0.11 4.37
N ALA A 19 -14.75 -0.77 4.31
CA ALA A 19 -15.39 -1.15 3.05
C ALA A 19 -15.96 0.05 2.28
N GLY A 20 -16.65 0.95 2.97
CA GLY A 20 -17.27 2.12 2.33
C GLY A 20 -16.25 3.04 1.67
N GLU A 21 -15.16 3.30 2.35
CA GLU A 21 -14.10 4.19 1.85
C GLU A 21 -13.36 3.56 0.68
N VAL A 22 -13.07 2.26 0.76
CA VAL A 22 -12.45 1.52 -0.34
C VAL A 22 -13.34 1.57 -1.58
N LEU A 23 -14.62 1.29 -1.42
CA LEU A 23 -15.56 1.31 -2.55
C LEU A 23 -15.65 2.71 -3.17
N SER A 24 -15.69 3.76 -2.35
CA SER A 24 -15.70 5.15 -2.84
C SER A 24 -14.46 5.46 -3.67
N LEU A 25 -13.29 5.07 -3.20
CA LEU A 25 -12.03 5.27 -3.92
C LEU A 25 -12.06 4.56 -5.28
N LEU A 26 -12.50 3.31 -5.30
CA LEU A 26 -12.53 2.50 -6.52
C LEU A 26 -13.55 3.04 -7.52
N ARG A 27 -14.70 3.51 -7.07
CA ARG A 27 -15.71 4.13 -7.95
C ARG A 27 -15.19 5.41 -8.60
N ARG A 28 -14.47 6.22 -7.84
CA ARG A 28 -13.87 7.44 -8.39
C ARG A 28 -12.81 7.14 -9.45
N ARG A 29 -12.03 6.09 -9.25
CA ARG A 29 -10.93 5.76 -10.17
C ARG A 29 -11.36 4.91 -11.36
N LEU A 30 -12.33 4.02 -11.18
CA LEU A 30 -12.69 3.02 -12.18
C LEU A 30 -14.09 3.16 -12.75
N GLY A 31 -14.97 3.93 -12.09
CA GLY A 31 -16.38 3.94 -12.42
C GLY A 31 -17.11 2.76 -11.79
N ARG A 32 -18.43 2.80 -11.79
CA ARG A 32 -19.25 1.82 -11.07
C ARG A 32 -19.12 0.39 -11.59
N GLU A 33 -18.98 0.23 -12.90
CA GLU A 33 -18.97 -1.11 -13.50
C GLU A 33 -17.76 -1.92 -13.09
N ARG A 34 -16.58 -1.30 -13.01
CA ARG A 34 -15.34 -1.99 -12.67
C ARG A 34 -15.04 -1.97 -11.18
N ALA A 35 -15.72 -1.13 -10.42
CA ALA A 35 -15.42 -0.96 -9.00
C ALA A 35 -15.77 -2.20 -8.18
N ASP A 36 -16.83 -2.92 -8.53
CA ASP A 36 -17.26 -4.09 -7.75
C ASP A 36 -16.22 -5.21 -7.79
N ASP A 37 -15.70 -5.54 -8.98
CA ASP A 37 -14.65 -6.55 -9.10
C ASP A 37 -13.37 -6.11 -8.44
N ALA A 38 -13.00 -4.84 -8.59
CA ALA A 38 -11.83 -4.28 -7.94
C ALA A 38 -11.96 -4.28 -6.42
N PHE A 39 -13.15 -4.04 -5.91
CA PHE A 39 -13.44 -4.11 -4.48
C PHE A 39 -13.20 -5.51 -3.93
N GLN A 40 -13.72 -6.53 -4.61
CA GLN A 40 -13.50 -7.91 -4.22
C GLN A 40 -12.02 -8.26 -4.24
N GLU A 41 -11.32 -7.89 -5.31
CA GLU A 41 -9.87 -8.14 -5.42
C GLU A 41 -9.09 -7.46 -4.31
N THR A 42 -9.45 -6.24 -3.95
CA THR A 42 -8.81 -5.49 -2.87
C THR A 42 -8.91 -6.26 -1.55
N PHE A 43 -10.10 -6.70 -1.19
CA PHE A 43 -10.29 -7.40 0.09
C PHE A 43 -9.77 -8.84 0.07
N LEU A 44 -9.68 -9.48 -1.10
CA LEU A 44 -8.98 -10.75 -1.21
C LEU A 44 -7.48 -10.61 -0.96
N ARG A 45 -6.86 -9.58 -1.53
CA ARG A 45 -5.45 -9.29 -1.24
C ARG A 45 -5.24 -8.95 0.23
N ALA A 46 -6.14 -8.15 0.80
CA ALA A 46 -6.08 -7.80 2.22
C ALA A 46 -6.20 -9.04 3.09
N LEU A 47 -7.13 -9.94 2.78
CA LEU A 47 -7.34 -11.17 3.55
C LEU A 47 -6.09 -12.07 3.51
N ARG A 48 -5.48 -12.22 2.36
CA ARG A 48 -4.26 -13.04 2.20
C ARG A 48 -3.10 -12.52 3.04
N ALA A 49 -3.00 -11.20 3.20
CA ALA A 49 -1.90 -10.58 3.93
C ALA A 49 -2.24 -10.30 5.40
N TYR A 50 -3.49 -10.43 5.79
CA TYR A 50 -3.97 -9.98 7.09
C TYR A 50 -3.31 -10.71 8.25
N ASP A 51 -3.13 -12.02 8.15
CA ASP A 51 -2.54 -12.85 9.19
C ASP A 51 -1.06 -12.53 9.44
N ARG A 52 -0.42 -11.85 8.50
CA ARG A 52 1.00 -11.50 8.60
C ARG A 52 1.24 -10.11 9.11
N LEU A 53 0.18 -9.34 9.37
CA LEU A 53 0.32 -8.00 9.93
C LEU A 53 0.90 -8.10 11.33
N ARG A 54 1.83 -7.20 11.63
CA ARG A 54 2.52 -7.17 12.93
C ARG A 54 1.82 -6.30 13.95
N HIS A 55 1.04 -5.32 13.46
CA HIS A 55 0.31 -4.40 14.34
C HIS A 55 -0.86 -3.81 13.58
N GLY A 56 -1.78 -3.21 14.31
CA GLY A 56 -2.99 -2.59 13.75
C GLY A 56 -2.86 -1.12 13.41
N ASP A 57 -1.63 -0.57 13.48
CA ASP A 57 -1.40 0.81 13.07
C ASP A 57 -1.52 0.93 11.55
N HIS A 58 -2.12 2.02 11.08
CA HIS A 58 -2.19 2.34 9.65
C HIS A 58 -3.01 1.37 8.79
N LEU A 59 -3.97 0.63 9.36
CA LEU A 59 -4.81 -0.29 8.58
C LEU A 59 -5.59 0.42 7.49
N ARG A 60 -6.06 1.63 7.75
CA ARG A 60 -6.76 2.44 6.75
C ARG A 60 -5.85 2.73 5.55
N ALA A 61 -4.67 3.27 5.81
CA ALA A 61 -3.72 3.60 4.75
C ALA A 61 -3.27 2.33 4.01
N TRP A 62 -3.07 1.24 4.73
CA TRP A 62 -2.68 -0.04 4.16
C TRP A 62 -3.70 -0.55 3.16
N VAL A 63 -5.00 -0.59 3.53
CA VAL A 63 -6.03 -1.11 2.62
C VAL A 63 -6.30 -0.15 1.46
N LEU A 64 -6.20 1.16 1.68
CA LEU A 64 -6.37 2.13 0.60
C LEU A 64 -5.22 2.03 -0.41
N THR A 65 -4.01 1.69 0.05
CA THR A 65 -2.87 1.42 -0.85
C THR A 65 -3.14 0.20 -1.72
N ILE A 66 -3.69 -0.87 -1.13
CA ILE A 66 -4.07 -2.06 -1.89
C ILE A 66 -5.12 -1.69 -2.96
N ALA A 67 -6.15 -0.94 -2.57
CA ALA A 67 -7.21 -0.53 -3.48
C ALA A 67 -6.66 0.31 -4.64
N ALA A 68 -5.79 1.26 -4.36
CA ALA A 68 -5.18 2.10 -5.38
C ALA A 68 -4.35 1.25 -6.36
N ARG A 69 -3.63 0.26 -5.85
CA ARG A 69 -2.85 -0.64 -6.70
C ARG A 69 -3.76 -1.52 -7.57
N VAL A 70 -4.86 -2.01 -7.02
CA VAL A 70 -5.84 -2.77 -7.80
C VAL A 70 -6.41 -1.92 -8.92
N ALA A 71 -6.71 -0.65 -8.67
CA ALA A 71 -7.18 0.27 -9.69
C ALA A 71 -6.17 0.44 -10.83
N ILE A 72 -4.89 0.61 -10.48
CA ILE A 72 -3.81 0.71 -11.47
C ILE A 72 -3.72 -0.56 -12.30
N ASP A 73 -3.76 -1.72 -11.66
CA ASP A 73 -3.69 -3.01 -12.35
C ASP A 73 -4.89 -3.21 -13.29
N THR A 74 -6.07 -2.75 -12.89
CA THR A 74 -7.27 -2.79 -13.72
C THR A 74 -7.11 -1.95 -14.99
N HIS A 75 -6.59 -0.73 -14.85
CA HIS A 75 -6.30 0.12 -16.01
C HIS A 75 -5.28 -0.51 -16.95
N ARG A 76 -4.22 -1.09 -16.40
CA ARG A 76 -3.18 -1.75 -17.19
C ARG A 76 -3.72 -2.93 -18.00
N ARG A 77 -4.59 -3.73 -17.41
CA ARG A 77 -5.21 -4.86 -18.11
C ARG A 77 -6.10 -4.41 -19.26
N ALA A 78 -6.71 -3.24 -19.12
CA ALA A 78 -7.53 -2.65 -20.15
C ALA A 78 -6.73 -1.89 -21.21
N GLY A 79 -5.40 -1.83 -21.08
CA GLY A 79 -4.54 -1.08 -21.99
C GLY A 79 -4.63 0.42 -21.83
N GLU A 80 -5.19 0.90 -20.74
CA GLU A 80 -5.32 2.32 -20.46
C GLU A 80 -4.02 2.86 -19.88
N PRO A 81 -3.57 4.07 -20.26
CA PRO A 81 -2.36 4.64 -19.70
C PRO A 81 -2.56 4.99 -18.23
N THR A 82 -1.59 4.59 -17.41
CA THR A 82 -1.58 4.96 -15.99
C THR A 82 -0.18 5.41 -15.61
N ASP A 83 -0.05 6.68 -15.30
CA ASP A 83 1.18 7.21 -14.75
C ASP A 83 1.13 7.25 -13.23
N GLU A 84 -0.02 6.88 -12.66
CA GLU A 84 -0.25 7.00 -11.23
C GLU A 84 0.21 5.79 -10.46
N LEU A 85 1.01 6.07 -9.46
CA LEU A 85 1.31 5.13 -8.41
C LEU A 85 0.28 5.23 -7.32
N PRO A 86 0.14 4.17 -6.50
CA PRO A 86 -0.64 4.31 -5.28
C PRO A 86 -0.18 5.54 -4.53
N ASP A 87 -1.12 6.39 -4.14
CA ASP A 87 -0.79 7.56 -3.35
C ASP A 87 -0.50 7.12 -1.92
N LEU A 88 0.78 6.84 -1.68
CA LEU A 88 1.27 6.44 -0.37
C LEU A 88 1.51 7.64 0.54
N ALA A 89 1.32 8.86 0.03
CA ALA A 89 1.61 10.07 0.76
C ALA A 89 0.47 10.53 1.65
N HIS A 90 -0.67 9.87 1.63
CA HIS A 90 -1.74 10.19 2.57
C HIS A 90 -1.37 9.64 3.93
N SER A 91 -0.74 10.50 4.70
CA SER A 91 -0.32 10.16 6.05
C SER A 91 -1.54 10.05 6.97
N ASP A 92 -1.45 9.15 7.91
CA ASP A 92 -2.40 9.09 9.02
C ASP A 92 -2.09 10.18 10.06
N GLY A 93 -1.51 11.28 9.62
CA GLY A 93 -1.10 12.38 10.49
C GLY A 93 0.20 12.15 11.23
N ARG A 94 1.01 11.19 10.80
CA ARG A 94 2.30 10.90 11.45
C ARG A 94 3.44 11.65 10.76
N PRO A 95 4.16 12.51 11.48
CA PRO A 95 5.26 13.30 10.88
C PRO A 95 6.35 12.46 10.25
N ALA A 96 6.69 11.32 10.86
CA ALA A 96 7.73 10.43 10.31
C ALA A 96 7.34 9.88 8.95
N TYR A 97 6.05 9.59 8.76
CA TYR A 97 5.54 9.09 7.49
C TYR A 97 5.62 10.17 6.41
N GLU A 98 5.23 11.39 6.74
CA GLU A 98 5.29 12.51 5.80
C GLU A 98 6.73 12.79 5.36
N GLU A 99 7.66 12.74 6.29
CA GLU A 99 9.08 12.90 5.99
C GLU A 99 9.58 11.81 5.05
N LEU A 100 9.22 10.56 5.31
CA LEU A 100 9.60 9.45 4.46
C LEU A 100 8.99 9.59 3.05
N ALA A 101 7.73 10.00 2.95
CA ALA A 101 7.10 10.23 1.66
C ALA A 101 7.82 11.31 0.87
N PHE A 102 8.23 12.38 1.53
CA PHE A 102 9.01 13.46 0.91
C PHE A 102 10.36 12.96 0.42
N LEU A 103 11.09 12.22 1.26
CA LEU A 103 12.41 11.70 0.91
C LEU A 103 12.37 10.73 -0.28
N THR A 104 11.29 10.00 -0.43
CA THR A 104 11.16 9.00 -1.49
C THR A 104 10.53 9.53 -2.78
N ASP A 105 10.18 10.80 -2.82
CA ASP A 105 9.46 11.41 -3.93
C ASP A 105 10.17 11.26 -5.28
N THR A 106 11.49 11.23 -5.28
CA THR A 106 12.29 11.13 -6.50
C THR A 106 12.63 9.70 -6.92
N LEU A 107 12.23 8.71 -6.12
CA LEU A 107 12.50 7.32 -6.47
C LEU A 107 11.60 6.84 -7.60
N PRO A 108 12.09 5.89 -8.43
CA PRO A 108 11.19 5.21 -9.35
C PRO A 108 10.00 4.61 -8.61
N PRO A 109 8.88 4.52 -9.28
CA PRO A 109 7.59 4.12 -8.67
C PRO A 109 7.61 2.88 -7.81
N LYS A 110 8.15 1.79 -8.32
CA LYS A 110 8.18 0.52 -7.58
C LYS A 110 9.10 0.59 -6.37
N GLU A 111 10.22 1.27 -6.52
CA GLU A 111 11.18 1.45 -5.42
C GLU A 111 10.57 2.32 -4.33
N ARG A 112 9.91 3.41 -4.73
CA ARG A 112 9.21 4.29 -3.78
C ARG A 112 8.17 3.52 -2.98
N ALA A 113 7.31 2.78 -3.66
CA ALA A 113 6.28 2.00 -3.01
C ALA A 113 6.86 0.98 -2.03
N ALA A 114 7.88 0.24 -2.45
CA ALA A 114 8.51 -0.76 -1.60
C ALA A 114 9.16 -0.15 -0.36
N VAL A 115 9.89 0.95 -0.52
CA VAL A 115 10.55 1.62 0.60
C VAL A 115 9.53 2.18 1.59
N VAL A 116 8.48 2.84 1.10
CA VAL A 116 7.45 3.40 1.97
C VAL A 116 6.71 2.29 2.73
N LEU A 117 6.35 1.21 2.06
CA LEU A 117 5.66 0.09 2.70
C LEU A 117 6.57 -0.59 3.73
N ARG A 118 7.86 -0.74 3.42
CA ARG A 118 8.80 -1.39 4.32
C ARG A 118 9.08 -0.56 5.57
N TYR A 119 9.35 0.71 5.40
CA TYR A 119 9.81 1.57 6.51
C TYR A 119 8.71 2.44 7.10
N GLY A 120 7.72 2.83 6.30
CA GLY A 120 6.60 3.63 6.76
C GLY A 120 5.50 2.81 7.42
N TYR A 121 5.27 1.59 6.94
CA TYR A 121 4.23 0.71 7.45
C TYR A 121 4.76 -0.54 8.15
N ASP A 122 6.07 -0.70 8.22
CA ASP A 122 6.72 -1.84 8.86
C ASP A 122 6.25 -3.19 8.32
N LEU A 123 6.06 -3.28 7.00
CA LEU A 123 5.66 -4.52 6.35
C LEU A 123 6.87 -5.36 5.97
N ASP A 124 6.73 -6.69 6.04
CA ASP A 124 7.76 -7.58 5.51
C ASP A 124 7.62 -7.71 3.99
N TYR A 125 8.56 -8.38 3.33
CA TYR A 125 8.57 -8.47 1.88
C TYR A 125 7.40 -9.27 1.32
N GLU A 126 6.90 -10.25 2.06
CA GLU A 126 5.72 -11.00 1.63
C GLU A 126 4.46 -10.15 1.69
N GLN A 127 4.33 -9.31 2.72
CA GLN A 127 3.22 -8.38 2.83
C GLN A 127 3.28 -7.32 1.74
N ILE A 128 4.47 -6.79 1.46
CA ILE A 128 4.67 -5.83 0.37
C ILE A 128 4.30 -6.47 -0.96
N ALA A 129 4.74 -7.70 -1.19
CA ALA A 129 4.40 -8.45 -2.41
C ALA A 129 2.88 -8.59 -2.58
N ALA A 130 2.16 -8.87 -1.49
CA ALA A 130 0.71 -8.98 -1.53
C ALA A 130 0.05 -7.64 -1.89
N VAL A 131 0.54 -6.54 -1.33
CA VAL A 131 0.02 -5.19 -1.63
C VAL A 131 0.28 -4.81 -3.08
N LEU A 132 1.49 -5.09 -3.58
CA LEU A 132 1.93 -4.66 -4.92
C LEU A 132 1.67 -5.71 -6.01
N ASP A 133 1.08 -6.84 -5.67
CA ASP A 133 0.84 -7.95 -6.60
C ASP A 133 2.15 -8.39 -7.28
N SER A 134 3.16 -8.64 -6.46
CA SER A 134 4.48 -9.05 -6.93
C SER A 134 5.01 -10.21 -6.08
N SER A 135 6.29 -10.54 -6.21
CA SER A 135 6.93 -11.57 -5.39
C SER A 135 7.71 -10.94 -4.25
N ALA A 136 7.93 -11.71 -3.19
CA ALA A 136 8.77 -11.27 -2.06
C ALA A 136 10.18 -10.89 -2.54
N GLU A 137 10.73 -11.65 -3.49
CA GLU A 137 12.05 -11.36 -4.07
C GLU A 137 12.06 -10.02 -4.80
N ALA A 138 11.03 -9.76 -5.62
CA ALA A 138 10.89 -8.49 -6.32
C ALA A 138 10.72 -7.32 -5.34
N ALA A 139 9.94 -7.52 -4.27
CA ALA A 139 9.77 -6.52 -3.23
C ALA A 139 11.10 -6.22 -2.53
N ARG A 140 11.88 -7.24 -2.22
CA ARG A 140 13.19 -7.09 -1.59
C ARG A 140 14.15 -6.32 -2.50
N GLN A 141 14.19 -6.67 -3.78
CA GLN A 141 15.06 -6.00 -4.76
C GLN A 141 14.68 -4.53 -4.92
N ALA A 142 13.39 -4.23 -5.03
CA ALA A 142 12.91 -2.86 -5.16
C ALA A 142 13.28 -2.02 -3.93
N THR A 143 13.12 -2.59 -2.74
CA THR A 143 13.47 -1.93 -1.49
C THR A 143 14.97 -1.65 -1.44
N SER A 144 15.80 -2.64 -1.75
CA SER A 144 17.27 -2.50 -1.75
C SER A 144 17.74 -1.45 -2.75
N SER A 145 17.19 -1.46 -3.95
CA SER A 145 17.53 -0.47 -4.99
C SER A 145 17.13 0.94 -4.55
N GLY A 146 15.93 1.07 -3.97
CA GLY A 146 15.44 2.36 -3.48
C GLY A 146 16.33 2.94 -2.38
N VAL A 147 16.73 2.10 -1.43
CA VAL A 147 17.62 2.51 -0.34
C VAL A 147 18.96 2.95 -0.88
N ARG A 148 19.52 2.22 -1.86
CA ARG A 148 20.81 2.60 -2.48
C ARG A 148 20.72 3.95 -3.17
N ARG A 149 19.64 4.24 -3.89
CA ARG A 149 19.46 5.54 -4.54
C ARG A 149 19.35 6.67 -3.53
N LEU A 150 18.65 6.44 -2.43
CA LEU A 150 18.53 7.44 -1.36
C LEU A 150 19.88 7.72 -0.72
N ARG A 151 20.69 6.69 -0.46
CA ARG A 151 22.02 6.87 0.11
C ARG A 151 22.94 7.71 -0.78
N ARG A 152 22.86 7.53 -2.09
CA ARG A 152 23.66 8.33 -3.03
C ARG A 152 23.31 9.81 -3.01
N ARG A 153 22.05 10.12 -2.69
CA ARG A 153 21.59 11.51 -2.64
C ARG A 153 22.00 12.22 -1.37
N ILE A 154 22.17 11.48 -0.30
CA ILE A 154 22.46 12.03 1.03
C ILE A 154 23.98 12.24 1.22
N THR A 155 24.79 11.49 0.53
CA THR A 155 26.27 11.62 0.63
C THR A 155 26.83 12.64 -0.35
#